data_a1dbbe0500cb5d2df80ef5c41a62b045
#
_entry.id   a1dbbe0500cb5d2df80ef5c41a62b045
#
_cell.length_a   1.000
_cell.length_b   1.000
_cell.length_c   1.000
_cell.angle_alpha   90.00
_cell.angle_beta   90.00
_cell.angle_gamma   90.00
#
_symmetry.space_group_name_H-M   'P 1'
#
loop_
_entity.id
_entity.type
_entity.pdbx_description
1 polymer ?
#
loop_
_entity_poly.entity_id
_entity_poly.type
_entity_poly.pdbx_seq_one_letter_code
_entity_poly.pdbx_strand_id
1 'polypeptide(L)'
;MAAYAIEEFLPKDKVLSSLEDYKGVKRRFETIFEDENFKLIDDFAHHPTAIDETIKMATEQTDNLILIVELGSNSMKKGIHDERLLNIFKNQKVYTINASANQRKIFANHAQELTKADVAKICTTKEKKKTILMCGNRNFQGFQKLILDELIKWL
;
A
#
# COMPACT_ATOMS: atom_id res chain seq x y z
N MET A 1 17.43 13.37 -9.71
CA MET A 1 17.80 13.41 -11.13
C MET A 1 17.03 14.50 -11.90
N ALA A 2 15.69 14.56 -11.84
CA ALA A 2 14.93 15.62 -12.52
C ALA A 2 15.30 17.04 -12.06
N ALA A 3 15.58 17.25 -10.78
CA ALA A 3 16.00 18.57 -10.26
C ALA A 3 17.30 19.09 -10.88
N TYR A 4 18.27 18.23 -11.14
CA TYR A 4 19.55 18.63 -11.78
C TYR A 4 19.40 19.01 -13.25
N ALA A 5 18.40 18.47 -13.96
CA ALA A 5 18.14 18.83 -15.35
C ALA A 5 17.54 20.25 -15.51
N ILE A 6 17.03 20.82 -14.42
CA ILE A 6 16.37 22.14 -14.41
C ILE A 6 17.32 23.25 -13.91
N GLU A 7 18.41 22.89 -13.21
CA GLU A 7 19.39 23.86 -12.69
C GLU A 7 20.02 24.75 -13.79
N GLU A 8 20.03 24.27 -15.03
CA GLU A 8 20.50 25.01 -16.19
C GLU A 8 19.57 26.16 -16.61
N PHE A 9 18.29 26.10 -16.19
CA PHE A 9 17.24 27.02 -16.61
C PHE A 9 16.63 27.84 -15.46
N LEU A 10 16.83 27.42 -14.20
CA LEU A 10 16.28 28.08 -13.02
C LEU A 10 17.33 28.27 -11.92
N PRO A 11 17.27 29.38 -11.17
CA PRO A 11 18.11 29.56 -9.99
C PRO A 11 17.94 28.40 -8.98
N LYS A 12 19.06 27.93 -8.44
CA LYS A 12 19.12 26.75 -7.56
C LYS A 12 18.24 26.89 -6.32
N ASP A 13 18.15 28.07 -5.74
CA ASP A 13 17.31 28.41 -4.61
C ASP A 13 15.81 28.23 -4.91
N LYS A 14 15.38 28.60 -6.12
CA LYS A 14 13.99 28.38 -6.56
C LYS A 14 13.68 26.90 -6.80
N VAL A 15 14.65 26.12 -7.29
CA VAL A 15 14.48 24.67 -7.46
C VAL A 15 14.35 24.01 -6.08
N LEU A 16 15.21 24.39 -5.13
CA LEU A 16 15.20 23.83 -3.77
C LEU A 16 13.90 24.17 -3.03
N SER A 17 13.47 25.46 -3.06
CA SER A 17 12.23 25.85 -2.40
C SER A 17 10.99 25.14 -3.00
N SER A 18 10.97 24.91 -4.32
CA SER A 18 9.89 24.15 -4.95
C SER A 18 9.88 22.67 -4.55
N LEU A 19 11.05 22.09 -4.19
CA LEU A 19 11.14 20.72 -3.69
C LEU A 19 10.69 20.61 -2.23
N GLU A 20 10.92 21.63 -1.39
CA GLU A 20 10.46 21.69 -0.01
C GLU A 20 8.92 21.71 0.07
N ASP A 21 8.26 22.40 -0.87
CA ASP A 21 6.80 22.46 -0.97
C ASP A 21 6.18 21.23 -1.67
N TYR A 22 7.00 20.34 -2.23
CA TYR A 22 6.52 19.20 -3.00
C TYR A 22 5.95 18.09 -2.11
N LYS A 23 4.64 17.95 -2.10
CA LYS A 23 3.90 16.95 -1.31
C LYS A 23 3.90 15.53 -1.89
N GLY A 24 4.73 15.26 -2.88
CA GLY A 24 4.76 13.96 -3.56
C GLY A 24 3.69 13.81 -4.65
N VAL A 25 3.68 12.66 -5.30
CA VAL A 25 2.65 12.29 -6.28
C VAL A 25 1.59 11.45 -5.56
N LYS A 26 0.31 11.75 -5.78
CA LYS A 26 -0.80 10.96 -5.26
C LYS A 26 -0.61 9.48 -5.58
N ARG A 27 -0.91 8.63 -4.59
CA ARG A 27 -0.79 7.18 -4.72
C ARG A 27 0.63 6.70 -5.07
N ARG A 28 1.66 7.36 -4.55
CA ARG A 28 3.06 6.94 -4.62
C ARG A 28 3.66 6.98 -3.23
N PHE A 29 3.48 5.87 -2.49
CA PHE A 29 3.80 5.76 -1.06
C PHE A 29 3.19 6.93 -0.26
N GLU A 30 1.95 7.30 -0.63
CA GLU A 30 1.25 8.45 -0.06
C GLU A 30 0.69 8.08 1.31
N THR A 31 1.12 8.78 2.37
CA THR A 31 0.49 8.67 3.68
C THR A 31 -0.83 9.44 3.65
N ILE A 32 -1.95 8.73 3.68
CA ILE A 32 -3.31 9.31 3.64
C ILE A 32 -3.94 9.46 5.02
N PHE A 33 -3.40 8.77 6.03
CA PHE A 33 -3.75 8.92 7.44
C PHE A 33 -2.56 8.54 8.31
N GLU A 34 -2.34 9.29 9.40
CA GLU A 34 -1.35 8.93 10.42
C GLU A 34 -1.73 9.52 11.77
N ASP A 35 -1.70 8.67 12.81
CA ASP A 35 -1.81 9.05 14.21
C ASP A 35 -0.79 8.27 15.07
N GLU A 36 -0.99 8.25 16.39
CA GLU A 36 -0.12 7.50 17.31
C GLU A 36 -0.20 6.00 17.12
N ASN A 37 -1.34 5.48 16.68
CA ASN A 37 -1.67 4.05 16.62
C ASN A 37 -1.62 3.46 15.21
N PHE A 38 -1.86 4.29 14.18
CA PHE A 38 -2.01 3.84 12.80
C PHE A 38 -1.29 4.73 11.81
N LYS A 39 -0.82 4.10 10.73
CA LYS A 39 -0.41 4.77 9.50
C LYS A 39 -1.05 4.05 8.33
N LEU A 40 -1.76 4.78 7.45
CA LEU A 40 -2.37 4.26 6.23
C LEU A 40 -1.65 4.84 5.02
N ILE A 41 -1.09 3.96 4.19
CA ILE A 41 -0.32 4.33 3.00
C ILE A 41 -1.05 3.80 1.76
N ASP A 42 -1.22 4.65 0.75
CA ASP A 42 -1.72 4.29 -0.58
C ASP A 42 -0.56 4.29 -1.59
N ASP A 43 -0.40 3.17 -2.30
CA ASP A 43 0.58 3.05 -3.36
C ASP A 43 -0.02 2.45 -4.63
N PHE A 44 0.35 2.99 -5.78
CA PHE A 44 -0.12 2.52 -7.10
C PHE A 44 0.58 1.24 -7.56
N ALA A 45 1.48 0.66 -6.77
CA ALA A 45 2.16 -0.58 -7.07
C ALA A 45 1.14 -1.69 -7.37
N HIS A 46 1.21 -2.26 -8.56
CA HIS A 46 0.31 -3.31 -9.05
C HIS A 46 1.04 -4.39 -9.86
N HIS A 47 2.36 -4.45 -9.70
CA HIS A 47 3.25 -5.47 -10.25
C HIS A 47 4.14 -6.02 -9.13
N PRO A 48 4.48 -7.32 -9.09
CA PRO A 48 5.22 -7.90 -7.97
C PRO A 48 6.50 -7.15 -7.59
N THR A 49 7.29 -6.72 -8.57
CA THR A 49 8.52 -5.97 -8.30
C THR A 49 8.23 -4.64 -7.58
N ALA A 50 7.22 -3.89 -8.04
CA ALA A 50 6.86 -2.63 -7.42
C ALA A 50 6.28 -2.84 -6.02
N ILE A 51 5.46 -3.88 -5.81
CA ILE A 51 4.91 -4.26 -4.50
C ILE A 51 6.04 -4.62 -3.53
N ASP A 52 7.02 -5.40 -3.97
CA ASP A 52 8.18 -5.79 -3.15
C ASP A 52 9.00 -4.58 -2.70
N GLU A 53 9.28 -3.64 -3.62
CA GLU A 53 9.98 -2.40 -3.28
C GLU A 53 9.20 -1.52 -2.31
N THR A 54 7.89 -1.39 -2.51
CA THR A 54 7.02 -0.63 -1.60
C THR A 54 6.96 -1.27 -0.21
N ILE A 55 6.96 -2.61 -0.12
CA ILE A 55 7.04 -3.34 1.16
C ILE A 55 8.37 -3.04 1.87
N LYS A 56 9.49 -3.06 1.16
CA LYS A 56 10.80 -2.74 1.74
C LYS A 56 10.80 -1.33 2.34
N MET A 57 10.31 -0.34 1.60
CA MET A 57 10.17 1.03 2.11
C MET A 57 9.29 1.12 3.36
N ALA A 58 8.22 0.33 3.42
CA ALA A 58 7.33 0.31 4.58
C ALA A 58 7.97 -0.38 5.78
N THR A 59 8.67 -1.51 5.58
CA THR A 59 9.32 -2.29 6.65
C THR A 59 10.51 -1.56 7.27
N GLU A 60 11.14 -0.62 6.58
CA GLU A 60 12.13 0.30 7.17
C GLU A 60 11.52 1.22 8.24
N GLN A 61 10.20 1.43 8.21
CA GLN A 61 9.48 2.35 9.09
C GLN A 61 8.67 1.65 10.18
N THR A 62 8.43 0.33 10.06
CA THR A 62 7.58 -0.42 11.00
C THR A 62 7.86 -1.92 11.00
N ASP A 63 7.74 -2.53 12.19
CA ASP A 63 7.72 -3.99 12.37
C ASP A 63 6.30 -4.58 12.33
N ASN A 64 5.26 -3.74 12.24
CA ASN A 64 3.85 -4.17 12.29
C ASN A 64 3.11 -3.74 11.01
N LEU A 65 3.48 -4.38 9.89
CA LEU A 65 2.93 -4.13 8.58
C LEU A 65 1.74 -5.04 8.27
N ILE A 66 0.65 -4.46 7.80
CA ILE A 66 -0.47 -5.15 7.16
C ILE A 66 -0.50 -4.74 5.69
N LEU A 67 -0.36 -5.71 4.80
CA LEU A 67 -0.38 -5.49 3.37
C LEU A 67 -1.77 -5.80 2.80
N ILE A 68 -2.33 -4.88 2.02
CA ILE A 68 -3.57 -5.07 1.27
C ILE A 68 -3.25 -4.90 -0.22
N VAL A 69 -3.45 -5.95 -1.01
CA VAL A 69 -3.12 -5.96 -2.45
C VAL A 69 -4.38 -6.10 -3.29
N GLU A 70 -4.64 -5.12 -4.16
CA GLU A 70 -5.71 -5.22 -5.15
C GLU A 70 -5.23 -5.91 -6.43
N LEU A 71 -5.76 -7.11 -6.69
CA LEU A 71 -5.45 -7.93 -7.88
C LEU A 71 -6.29 -7.48 -9.09
N GLY A 72 -6.30 -6.16 -9.36
CA GLY A 72 -7.20 -5.52 -10.31
C GLY A 72 -6.68 -5.37 -11.74
N SER A 73 -5.37 -5.40 -11.97
CA SER A 73 -4.76 -5.24 -13.30
C SER A 73 -4.99 -6.47 -14.18
N ASN A 74 -4.88 -6.30 -15.49
CA ASN A 74 -5.13 -7.40 -16.44
C ASN A 74 -4.15 -8.57 -16.24
N SER A 75 -2.88 -8.30 -15.99
CA SER A 75 -1.87 -9.32 -15.74
C SER A 75 -2.09 -10.04 -14.41
N MET A 76 -2.48 -9.31 -13.36
CA MET A 76 -2.83 -9.89 -12.07
C MET A 76 -4.04 -10.83 -12.17
N LYS A 77 -5.11 -10.39 -12.86
CA LYS A 77 -6.33 -11.21 -13.07
C LYS A 77 -6.07 -12.49 -13.84
N LYS A 78 -5.10 -12.48 -14.76
CA LYS A 78 -4.69 -13.66 -15.53
C LYS A 78 -3.80 -14.64 -14.76
N GLY A 79 -3.40 -14.29 -13.53
CA GLY A 79 -2.55 -15.15 -12.71
C GLY A 79 -1.08 -15.23 -13.17
N ILE A 80 -0.65 -14.37 -14.09
CA ILE A 80 0.72 -14.38 -14.64
C ILE A 80 1.78 -14.20 -13.54
N HIS A 81 1.40 -13.57 -12.45
CA HIS A 81 2.31 -13.20 -11.36
C HIS A 81 2.08 -13.97 -10.06
N ASP A 82 1.21 -14.98 -10.06
CA ASP A 82 0.75 -15.64 -8.83
C ASP A 82 1.90 -16.27 -8.03
N GLU A 83 2.85 -16.94 -8.69
CA GLU A 83 4.01 -17.51 -8.03
C GLU A 83 4.90 -16.46 -7.33
N ARG A 84 5.17 -15.34 -8.02
CA ARG A 84 5.98 -14.24 -7.44
C ARG A 84 5.25 -13.57 -6.29
N LEU A 85 3.94 -13.35 -6.41
CA LEU A 85 3.11 -12.81 -5.34
C LEU A 85 3.09 -13.75 -4.13
N LEU A 86 2.94 -15.06 -4.35
CA LEU A 86 2.99 -16.05 -3.28
C LEU A 86 4.29 -15.95 -2.48
N ASN A 87 5.42 -15.78 -3.16
CA ASN A 87 6.72 -15.62 -2.48
C ASN A 87 6.80 -14.32 -1.65
N ILE A 88 6.24 -13.22 -2.14
CA ILE A 88 6.13 -11.96 -1.40
C ILE A 88 5.22 -12.13 -0.17
N PHE A 89 4.10 -12.83 -0.32
CA PHE A 89 3.10 -12.98 0.74
C PHE A 89 3.54 -13.86 1.91
N LYS A 90 4.46 -14.80 1.71
CA LYS A 90 4.92 -15.74 2.75
C LYS A 90 5.40 -15.08 4.05
N ASN A 91 5.96 -13.89 3.95
CA ASN A 91 6.58 -13.19 5.08
C ASN A 91 5.77 -11.98 5.57
N GLN A 92 4.53 -11.85 5.11
CA GLN A 92 3.70 -10.68 5.40
C GLN A 92 2.32 -11.10 5.93
N LYS A 93 1.67 -10.21 6.68
CA LYS A 93 0.24 -10.34 6.97
C LYS A 93 -0.53 -9.70 5.81
N VAL A 94 -1.15 -10.54 4.96
CA VAL A 94 -1.70 -10.10 3.66
C VAL A 94 -3.20 -10.29 3.57
N TYR A 95 -3.84 -9.26 3.05
CA TYR A 95 -5.20 -9.31 2.53
C TYR A 95 -5.20 -9.03 1.02
N THR A 96 -6.09 -9.69 0.29
CA THR A 96 -6.27 -9.46 -1.15
C THR A 96 -7.65 -8.87 -1.43
N ILE A 97 -7.75 -8.12 -2.51
CA ILE A 97 -9.02 -7.61 -3.07
C ILE A 97 -9.07 -8.06 -4.53
N ASN A 98 -10.20 -8.58 -4.98
CA ASN A 98 -10.41 -9.08 -6.33
C ASN A 98 -9.61 -10.35 -6.68
N ALA A 99 -9.24 -11.17 -5.72
CA ALA A 99 -8.64 -12.47 -6.00
C ALA A 99 -9.64 -13.39 -6.72
N SER A 100 -9.22 -14.01 -7.83
CA SER A 100 -10.00 -15.07 -8.50
C SER A 100 -10.12 -16.31 -7.60
N ALA A 101 -11.06 -17.20 -7.91
CA ALA A 101 -11.22 -18.44 -7.15
C ALA A 101 -9.94 -19.30 -7.15
N ASN A 102 -9.18 -19.28 -8.25
CA ASN A 102 -7.89 -19.97 -8.33
C ASN A 102 -6.83 -19.31 -7.45
N GLN A 103 -6.73 -17.99 -7.50
CA GLN A 103 -5.79 -17.22 -6.67
C GLN A 103 -6.06 -17.38 -5.17
N ARG A 104 -7.33 -17.39 -4.75
CA ARG A 104 -7.69 -17.69 -3.35
C ARG A 104 -7.21 -19.07 -2.90
N LYS A 105 -7.20 -20.07 -3.79
CA LYS A 105 -6.64 -21.40 -3.47
C LYS A 105 -5.12 -21.36 -3.38
N ILE A 106 -4.45 -20.68 -4.33
CA ILE A 106 -2.99 -20.56 -4.36
C ILE A 106 -2.48 -19.82 -3.12
N PHE A 107 -3.16 -18.76 -2.69
CA PHE A 107 -2.73 -17.90 -1.59
C PHE A 107 -3.28 -18.33 -0.22
N ALA A 108 -4.11 -19.35 -0.12
CA ALA A 108 -4.92 -19.70 1.06
C ALA A 108 -4.17 -19.73 2.41
N ASN A 109 -2.89 -20.13 2.41
CA ASN A 109 -2.06 -20.20 3.60
C ASN A 109 -1.28 -18.89 3.91
N HIS A 110 -1.33 -17.90 3.03
CA HIS A 110 -0.50 -16.69 3.11
C HIS A 110 -1.26 -15.39 2.96
N ALA A 111 -2.46 -15.44 2.37
CA ALA A 111 -3.33 -14.27 2.22
C ALA A 111 -4.79 -14.67 2.25
N GLN A 112 -5.63 -13.75 2.70
CA GLN A 112 -7.09 -13.94 2.69
C GLN A 112 -7.77 -12.79 1.94
N GLU A 113 -8.95 -13.05 1.37
CA GLU A 113 -9.76 -11.99 0.75
C GLU A 113 -10.26 -11.03 1.82
N LEU A 114 -10.08 -9.73 1.61
CA LEU A 114 -10.48 -8.70 2.56
C LEU A 114 -12.01 -8.60 2.67
N THR A 115 -12.52 -8.65 3.88
CA THR A 115 -13.94 -8.47 4.19
C THR A 115 -14.15 -7.22 5.07
N LYS A 116 -15.41 -6.76 5.17
CA LYS A 116 -15.75 -5.67 6.10
C LYS A 116 -15.47 -6.03 7.56
N ALA A 117 -15.64 -7.29 7.94
CA ALA A 117 -15.33 -7.75 9.28
C ALA A 117 -13.82 -7.72 9.57
N ASP A 118 -12.99 -7.94 8.55
CA ASP A 118 -11.53 -7.83 8.70
C ASP A 118 -11.10 -6.38 8.86
N VAL A 119 -11.74 -5.43 8.19
CA VAL A 119 -11.47 -4.00 8.37
C VAL A 119 -11.62 -3.59 9.84
N ALA A 120 -12.72 -3.97 10.49
CA ALA A 120 -12.92 -3.69 11.91
C ALA A 120 -11.79 -4.28 12.78
N LYS A 121 -11.33 -5.51 12.49
CA LYS A 121 -10.22 -6.14 13.21
C LYS A 121 -8.88 -5.46 12.95
N ILE A 122 -8.62 -5.06 11.71
CA ILE A 122 -7.39 -4.36 11.32
C ILE A 122 -7.31 -3.01 12.05
N CYS A 123 -8.41 -2.26 12.08
CA CYS A 123 -8.49 -0.93 12.68
C CYS A 123 -8.63 -0.96 14.22
N THR A 124 -8.65 -2.13 14.86
CA THR A 124 -8.61 -2.23 16.31
C THR A 124 -7.16 -2.33 16.78
N THR A 125 -6.73 -1.43 17.66
CA THR A 125 -5.39 -1.53 18.26
C THR A 125 -5.47 -2.04 19.69
N LYS A 126 -4.48 -2.86 20.05
CA LYS A 126 -4.18 -3.22 21.46
C LYS A 126 -2.68 -3.15 21.74
N GLU A 127 -1.87 -2.79 20.75
CA GLU A 127 -0.41 -2.90 20.80
C GLU A 127 0.28 -1.79 19.99
N LYS A 128 1.52 -2.04 19.53
CA LYS A 128 2.37 -1.12 18.74
C LYS A 128 1.66 -0.55 17.52
N LYS A 129 2.03 0.67 17.14
CA LYS A 129 1.59 1.35 15.91
C LYS A 129 1.54 0.40 14.72
N LYS A 130 0.41 0.37 14.01
CA LYS A 130 0.18 -0.44 12.82
C LYS A 130 0.35 0.38 11.56
N THR A 131 1.08 -0.14 10.59
CA THR A 131 1.12 0.43 9.23
C THR A 131 0.27 -0.45 8.31
N ILE A 132 -0.71 0.14 7.65
CA ILE A 132 -1.55 -0.48 6.64
C ILE A 132 -1.07 0.04 5.29
N LEU A 133 -0.51 -0.84 4.47
CA LEU A 133 -0.04 -0.53 3.13
C LEU A 133 -1.02 -1.08 2.11
N MET A 134 -1.62 -0.21 1.31
CA MET A 134 -2.53 -0.57 0.24
C MET A 134 -1.84 -0.44 -1.11
N CYS A 135 -1.69 -1.55 -1.83
CA CYS A 135 -1.06 -1.62 -3.15
C CYS A 135 -2.08 -1.98 -4.23
N GLY A 136 -2.24 -1.12 -5.24
CA GLY A 136 -3.16 -1.40 -6.35
C GLY A 136 -3.34 -0.22 -7.30
N ASN A 137 -3.81 -0.51 -8.53
CA ASN A 137 -4.02 0.51 -9.57
C ASN A 137 -5.50 0.88 -9.79
N ARG A 138 -6.40 0.44 -8.91
CA ARG A 138 -7.83 0.75 -8.95
C ARG A 138 -8.26 1.43 -7.64
N ASN A 139 -9.54 1.35 -7.29
CA ASN A 139 -10.15 2.04 -6.15
C ASN A 139 -10.36 1.15 -4.91
N PHE A 140 -9.68 -0.01 -4.87
CA PHE A 140 -9.78 -0.98 -3.77
C PHE A 140 -11.22 -1.39 -3.41
N GLN A 141 -12.15 -1.33 -4.36
CA GLN A 141 -13.59 -1.57 -4.14
C GLN A 141 -14.21 -0.78 -2.97
N GLY A 142 -13.68 0.40 -2.68
CA GLY A 142 -14.12 1.24 -1.58
C GLY A 142 -13.58 0.87 -0.20
N PHE A 143 -12.77 -0.18 -0.08
CA PHE A 143 -12.17 -0.57 1.21
C PHE A 143 -11.24 0.51 1.77
N GLN A 144 -10.55 1.28 0.92
CA GLN A 144 -9.71 2.38 1.38
C GLN A 144 -10.51 3.40 2.19
N LYS A 145 -11.67 3.82 1.65
CA LYS A 145 -12.57 4.72 2.36
C LYS A 145 -13.10 4.09 3.65
N LEU A 146 -13.49 2.81 3.60
CA LEU A 146 -14.00 2.11 4.78
C LEU A 146 -12.95 2.03 5.89
N ILE A 147 -11.69 1.74 5.57
CA ILE A 147 -10.58 1.75 6.52
C ILE A 147 -10.39 3.15 7.11
N LEU A 148 -10.36 4.18 6.26
CA LEU A 148 -10.20 5.56 6.71
C LEU A 148 -11.33 5.98 7.65
N ASP A 149 -12.58 5.66 7.31
CA ASP A 149 -13.75 5.96 8.13
C ASP A 149 -13.69 5.23 9.50
N GLU A 150 -13.16 4.00 9.55
CA GLU A 150 -12.96 3.28 10.82
C GLU A 150 -11.83 3.91 11.66
N LEU A 151 -10.70 4.30 11.05
CA LEU A 151 -9.58 4.91 11.76
C LEU A 151 -9.96 6.27 12.37
N ILE A 152 -10.73 7.08 11.67
CA ILE A 152 -11.18 8.41 12.14
C ILE A 152 -12.10 8.32 13.36
N LYS A 153 -12.80 7.20 13.57
CA LYS A 153 -13.66 7.01 14.77
C LYS A 153 -12.87 6.97 16.07
N TRP A 154 -11.57 6.77 16.02
CA TRP A 154 -10.69 6.68 17.18
C TRP A 154 -9.98 8.00 17.53
N LEU A 155 -10.15 9.03 16.69
CA LEU A 155 -9.70 10.41 16.96
C LEU A 155 -10.68 11.14 17.88
#